data_63f7e8660bb9d54366f22ead6a7ff23a
#
_entry.id   63f7e8660bb9d54366f22ead6a7ff23a
#
_cell.length_a   1.000
_cell.length_b   1.000
_cell.length_c   1.000
_cell.angle_alpha   90.00
_cell.angle_beta   90.00
_cell.angle_gamma   90.00
#
_symmetry.space_group_name_H-M   'P 1'
#
loop_
_entity.id
_entity.type
_entity.pdbx_description
1 polymer ?
#
loop_
_entity_poly.entity_id
_entity_poly.type
_entity_poly.pdbx_seq_one_letter_code
_entity_poly.pdbx_strand_id
1 'polypeptide(L)'
;MDYKETLLMPKTAFEMRGKLPTKEPKFQKRWHDGKLYEKMLKSREGAKPFVLHDGPPYANGDIHIGHALNKIIKDVIVRSHYLNGYYTPYIPGWDTHGLPIETAITKLGYDRKKMPLAEFRALCYDYAMKQVENQKNGFLSLGCVGDYDDPYITLKKEFEASQIRIFGKMAMDGLIYKGLKPVYWSPSSESAL
;
A
#
# COMPACT_ATOMS: atom_id res chain seq x y z
N MET A 1 -46.55 42.28 -9.37
CA MET A 1 -46.85 40.88 -9.01
C MET A 1 -45.54 40.20 -8.64
N ASP A 2 -45.38 39.70 -7.43
CA ASP A 2 -44.16 39.00 -7.04
C ASP A 2 -44.32 37.50 -7.41
N TYR A 3 -43.56 37.06 -8.42
CA TYR A 3 -43.64 35.68 -8.93
C TYR A 3 -42.86 34.69 -8.10
N LYS A 4 -42.22 35.10 -6.98
CA LYS A 4 -41.44 34.20 -6.11
C LYS A 4 -42.25 33.04 -5.54
N GLU A 5 -43.50 33.32 -5.22
CA GLU A 5 -44.41 32.33 -4.65
C GLU A 5 -44.96 31.31 -5.66
N THR A 6 -44.81 31.61 -6.95
CA THR A 6 -45.19 30.68 -8.03
C THR A 6 -44.09 29.70 -8.42
N LEU A 7 -42.88 29.90 -7.89
CA LEU A 7 -41.74 29.03 -8.20
C LEU A 7 -41.82 27.75 -7.38
N LEU A 8 -42.01 26.63 -8.06
CA LEU A 8 -41.94 25.28 -7.46
C LEU A 8 -40.49 24.86 -7.28
N MET A 9 -39.82 25.46 -6.30
CA MET A 9 -38.46 25.07 -5.96
C MET A 9 -38.46 23.71 -5.22
N PRO A 10 -37.64 22.74 -5.61
CA PRO A 10 -37.55 21.47 -4.89
C PRO A 10 -37.07 21.71 -3.47
N LYS A 11 -37.81 21.21 -2.49
CA LYS A 11 -37.38 21.19 -1.08
C LYS A 11 -36.68 19.86 -0.82
N THR A 12 -35.40 19.90 -0.45
CA THR A 12 -34.62 18.71 -0.15
C THR A 12 -33.76 18.96 1.07
N ALA A 13 -33.56 17.90 1.87
CA ALA A 13 -32.56 17.87 2.95
C ALA A 13 -31.14 17.59 2.42
N PHE A 14 -31.00 17.31 1.11
CA PHE A 14 -29.69 17.10 0.49
C PHE A 14 -28.92 18.41 0.47
N GLU A 15 -27.69 18.37 1.01
CA GLU A 15 -26.86 19.56 1.11
C GLU A 15 -26.34 20.02 -0.26
N MET A 16 -26.50 21.30 -0.58
CA MET A 16 -26.00 21.91 -1.82
C MET A 16 -24.48 21.87 -1.96
N ARG A 17 -23.75 21.88 -0.85
CA ARG A 17 -22.29 21.81 -0.82
C ARG A 17 -21.84 20.43 -0.35
N GLY A 18 -20.86 19.85 -1.04
CA GLY A 18 -20.31 18.54 -0.71
C GLY A 18 -19.72 18.48 0.70
N LYS A 19 -18.97 19.50 1.12
CA LYS A 19 -18.25 19.55 2.43
C LYS A 19 -17.44 18.28 2.69
N LEU A 20 -16.76 17.75 1.66
CA LEU A 20 -16.06 16.47 1.71
C LEU A 20 -15.06 16.37 2.86
N PRO A 21 -14.22 17.39 3.15
CA PRO A 21 -13.28 17.29 4.26
C PRO A 21 -13.93 16.99 5.63
N THR A 22 -15.21 17.34 5.78
CA THR A 22 -15.98 17.09 7.01
C THR A 22 -16.74 15.76 6.96
N LYS A 23 -17.20 15.36 5.78
CA LYS A 23 -18.05 14.17 5.60
C LYS A 23 -17.24 12.88 5.43
N GLU A 24 -16.16 12.93 4.66
CA GLU A 24 -15.34 11.75 4.37
C GLU A 24 -14.80 11.04 5.63
N PRO A 25 -14.26 11.75 6.64
CA PRO A 25 -13.85 11.09 7.88
C PRO A 25 -14.98 10.36 8.61
N LYS A 26 -16.22 10.89 8.52
CA LYS A 26 -17.40 10.23 9.12
C LYS A 26 -17.78 8.97 8.37
N PHE A 27 -17.65 8.97 7.04
CA PHE A 27 -17.90 7.77 6.23
C PHE A 27 -16.85 6.71 6.47
N GLN A 28 -15.58 7.08 6.49
CA GLN A 28 -14.46 6.18 6.76
C GLN A 28 -14.59 5.56 8.15
N LYS A 29 -14.88 6.36 9.17
CA LYS A 29 -15.15 5.86 10.52
C LYS A 29 -16.30 4.84 10.54
N ARG A 30 -17.41 5.12 9.86
CA ARG A 30 -18.55 4.19 9.78
C ARG A 30 -18.16 2.88 9.07
N TRP A 31 -17.32 2.93 8.03
CA TRP A 31 -16.85 1.74 7.31
C TRP A 31 -15.93 0.90 8.19
N HIS A 32 -15.01 1.54 8.88
CA HIS A 32 -14.09 0.88 9.82
C HIS A 32 -14.84 0.24 10.99
N ASP A 33 -15.64 1.03 11.74
CA ASP A 33 -16.42 0.53 12.88
C ASP A 33 -17.41 -0.57 12.45
N GLY A 34 -17.94 -0.46 11.24
CA GLY A 34 -18.86 -1.43 10.65
C GLY A 34 -18.18 -2.66 10.06
N LYS A 35 -16.85 -2.75 10.06
CA LYS A 35 -16.07 -3.84 9.46
C LYS A 35 -16.49 -4.10 8.01
N LEU A 36 -16.47 -3.04 7.18
CA LEU A 36 -17.00 -3.10 5.81
C LEU A 36 -16.26 -4.15 4.98
N TYR A 37 -14.93 -4.18 5.04
CA TYR A 37 -14.13 -5.10 4.22
C TYR A 37 -14.40 -6.56 4.58
N GLU A 38 -14.43 -6.90 5.86
CA GLU A 38 -14.72 -8.27 6.32
C GLU A 38 -16.14 -8.70 5.92
N LYS A 39 -17.11 -7.79 6.00
CA LYS A 39 -18.49 -8.05 5.53
C LYS A 39 -18.54 -8.28 4.02
N MET A 40 -17.77 -7.53 3.24
CA MET A 40 -17.66 -7.75 1.80
C MET A 40 -17.13 -9.16 1.52
N LEU A 41 -16.04 -9.58 2.14
CA LEU A 41 -15.47 -10.92 1.96
C LEU A 41 -16.46 -11.99 2.39
N LYS A 42 -17.04 -11.87 3.58
CA LYS A 42 -18.01 -12.84 4.10
C LYS A 42 -19.23 -13.00 3.19
N SER A 43 -19.73 -11.91 2.60
CA SER A 43 -20.91 -11.95 1.70
C SER A 43 -20.62 -12.66 0.37
N ARG A 44 -19.37 -12.93 0.05
CA ARG A 44 -18.92 -13.63 -1.17
C ARG A 44 -18.14 -14.91 -0.87
N GLU A 45 -18.21 -15.40 0.35
CA GLU A 45 -17.60 -16.67 0.74
C GLU A 45 -18.11 -17.80 -0.16
N GLY A 46 -17.20 -18.62 -0.71
CA GLY A 46 -17.52 -19.67 -1.68
C GLY A 46 -17.72 -19.23 -3.13
N ALA A 47 -17.75 -17.92 -3.41
CA ALA A 47 -17.81 -17.44 -4.78
C ALA A 47 -16.44 -17.58 -5.49
N LYS A 48 -16.44 -17.51 -6.82
CA LYS A 48 -15.22 -17.56 -7.64
C LYS A 48 -14.23 -16.47 -7.19
N PRO A 49 -12.97 -16.82 -6.84
CA PRO A 49 -12.02 -15.84 -6.39
C PRO A 49 -11.50 -14.97 -7.55
N PHE A 50 -11.28 -13.70 -7.25
CA PHE A 50 -10.49 -12.78 -8.04
C PHE A 50 -9.47 -12.13 -7.11
N VAL A 51 -8.19 -12.46 -7.29
CA VAL A 51 -7.08 -11.96 -6.47
C VAL A 51 -6.27 -10.96 -7.29
N LEU A 52 -6.26 -9.71 -6.85
CA LEU A 52 -5.39 -8.69 -7.42
C LEU A 52 -4.15 -8.56 -6.52
N HIS A 53 -2.99 -8.93 -7.06
CA HIS A 53 -1.72 -8.75 -6.34
C HIS A 53 -1.34 -7.28 -6.27
N ASP A 54 -0.97 -6.81 -5.08
CA ASP A 54 -0.50 -5.44 -4.90
C ASP A 54 0.98 -5.32 -5.28
N GLY A 55 1.32 -4.44 -6.22
CA GLY A 55 2.70 -3.99 -6.40
C GLY A 55 3.05 -3.06 -5.23
N PRO A 56 3.96 -3.48 -4.34
CA PRO A 56 4.18 -2.77 -3.09
C PRO A 56 4.94 -1.46 -3.31
N PRO A 57 4.48 -0.33 -2.73
CA PRO A 57 5.26 0.89 -2.72
C PRO A 57 6.48 0.77 -1.81
N TYR A 58 7.51 1.57 -2.07
CA TYR A 58 8.61 1.75 -1.13
C TYR A 58 8.14 2.50 0.12
N ALA A 59 8.56 2.02 1.28
CA ALA A 59 8.27 2.66 2.57
C ALA A 59 9.31 3.77 2.89
N ASN A 60 9.38 4.82 2.05
CA ASN A 60 10.45 5.81 2.12
C ASN A 60 9.98 7.27 2.17
N GLY A 61 8.72 7.54 2.45
CA GLY A 61 8.15 8.88 2.58
C GLY A 61 6.64 8.91 2.44
N ASP A 62 6.09 10.12 2.31
CA ASP A 62 4.66 10.33 2.16
C ASP A 62 4.13 9.80 0.83
N ILE A 63 2.83 9.52 0.79
CA ILE A 63 2.16 9.19 -0.47
C ILE A 63 2.10 10.43 -1.38
N HIS A 64 2.15 10.19 -2.68
CA HIS A 64 2.01 11.21 -3.71
C HIS A 64 0.94 10.82 -4.74
N ILE A 65 0.65 11.68 -5.69
CA ILE A 65 -0.43 11.47 -6.66
C ILE A 65 -0.28 10.16 -7.44
N GLY A 66 0.94 9.70 -7.72
CA GLY A 66 1.18 8.40 -8.37
C GLY A 66 0.75 7.22 -7.50
N HIS A 67 0.97 7.29 -6.19
CA HIS A 67 0.44 6.30 -5.23
C HIS A 67 -1.09 6.33 -5.20
N ALA A 68 -1.68 7.53 -5.14
CA ALA A 68 -3.12 7.69 -5.14
C ALA A 68 -3.76 7.10 -6.41
N LEU A 69 -3.23 7.43 -7.59
CA LEU A 69 -3.69 6.88 -8.87
C LEU A 69 -3.65 5.34 -8.87
N ASN A 70 -2.50 4.77 -8.47
CA ASN A 70 -2.32 3.31 -8.44
C ASN A 70 -3.32 2.63 -7.49
N LYS A 71 -3.44 3.11 -6.25
CA LYS A 71 -4.29 2.49 -5.24
C LYS A 71 -5.78 2.67 -5.54
N ILE A 72 -6.19 3.83 -6.03
CA ILE A 72 -7.59 4.08 -6.40
C ILE A 72 -8.01 3.20 -7.58
N ILE A 73 -7.17 3.06 -8.60
CA ILE A 73 -7.48 2.17 -9.74
C ILE A 73 -7.61 0.71 -9.29
N LYS A 74 -6.70 0.23 -8.43
CA LYS A 74 -6.80 -1.11 -7.85
C LYS A 74 -8.09 -1.28 -7.04
N ASP A 75 -8.44 -0.31 -6.22
CA ASP A 75 -9.68 -0.32 -5.43
C ASP A 75 -10.92 -0.40 -6.33
N VAL A 76 -10.94 0.38 -7.42
CA VAL A 76 -12.03 0.31 -8.42
C VAL A 76 -12.12 -1.08 -9.06
N ILE A 77 -11.00 -1.70 -9.42
CA ILE A 77 -10.96 -3.05 -9.99
C ILE A 77 -11.49 -4.07 -8.97
N VAL A 78 -11.01 -4.05 -7.74
CA VAL A 78 -11.43 -4.96 -6.67
C VAL A 78 -12.94 -4.83 -6.39
N ARG A 79 -13.43 -3.60 -6.24
CA ARG A 79 -14.87 -3.33 -6.01
C ARG A 79 -15.73 -3.71 -7.21
N SER A 80 -15.27 -3.47 -8.43
CA SER A 80 -15.99 -3.88 -9.64
C SER A 80 -16.18 -5.39 -9.69
N HIS A 81 -15.15 -6.18 -9.42
CA HIS A 81 -15.26 -7.63 -9.37
C HIS A 81 -16.15 -8.10 -8.22
N TYR A 82 -16.04 -7.47 -7.04
CA TYR A 82 -16.94 -7.76 -5.92
C TYR A 82 -18.40 -7.54 -6.30
N LEU A 83 -18.73 -6.42 -6.93
CA LEU A 83 -20.10 -6.12 -7.38
C LEU A 83 -20.60 -7.09 -8.44
N ASN A 84 -19.69 -7.66 -9.24
CA ASN A 84 -19.99 -8.72 -10.21
C ASN A 84 -20.01 -10.14 -9.60
N GLY A 85 -20.01 -10.26 -8.28
CA GLY A 85 -20.23 -11.52 -7.58
C GLY A 85 -18.97 -12.32 -7.25
N TYR A 86 -17.77 -11.79 -7.44
CA TYR A 86 -16.52 -12.47 -7.10
C TYR A 86 -16.16 -12.33 -5.61
N TYR A 87 -15.45 -13.33 -5.09
CA TYR A 87 -14.73 -13.20 -3.82
C TYR A 87 -13.40 -12.47 -4.09
N THR A 88 -13.21 -11.30 -3.50
CA THR A 88 -12.12 -10.38 -3.86
C THR A 88 -11.21 -10.02 -2.67
N PRO A 89 -10.41 -10.95 -2.16
CA PRO A 89 -9.44 -10.62 -1.14
C PRO A 89 -8.36 -9.70 -1.73
N TYR A 90 -8.06 -8.62 -1.03
CA TYR A 90 -7.00 -7.69 -1.38
C TYR A 90 -6.10 -7.42 -0.19
N ILE A 91 -4.85 -7.83 -0.29
CA ILE A 91 -3.83 -7.65 0.74
C ILE A 91 -2.84 -6.60 0.23
N PRO A 92 -2.79 -5.40 0.83
CA PRO A 92 -1.80 -4.40 0.47
C PRO A 92 -0.40 -4.85 0.92
N GLY A 93 0.62 -4.34 0.24
CA GLY A 93 2.00 -4.67 0.57
C GLY A 93 2.90 -3.45 0.59
N TRP A 94 4.08 -3.61 1.21
CA TRP A 94 5.16 -2.62 1.22
C TRP A 94 6.51 -3.25 0.92
N ASP A 95 7.27 -2.58 0.04
CA ASP A 95 8.68 -2.85 -0.17
C ASP A 95 9.50 -2.02 0.81
N THR A 96 10.22 -2.69 1.69
CA THR A 96 10.84 -2.10 2.87
C THR A 96 12.35 -2.32 2.93
N HIS A 97 12.96 -2.73 1.82
CA HIS A 97 14.40 -2.99 1.71
C HIS A 97 15.11 -2.04 0.73
N GLY A 98 16.45 -2.06 0.82
CA GLY A 98 17.38 -1.55 -0.17
C GLY A 98 17.61 -0.04 -0.11
N LEU A 99 18.20 0.46 -1.19
CA LEU A 99 18.69 1.84 -1.31
C LEU A 99 17.68 2.94 -0.97
N PRO A 100 16.38 2.83 -1.27
CA PRO A 100 15.43 3.88 -0.90
C PRO A 100 15.38 4.16 0.61
N ILE A 101 15.43 3.10 1.43
CA ILE A 101 15.41 3.23 2.89
C ILE A 101 16.79 3.68 3.41
N GLU A 102 17.88 3.05 2.93
CA GLU A 102 19.24 3.40 3.34
C GLU A 102 19.57 4.85 2.99
N THR A 103 19.15 5.33 1.82
CA THR A 103 19.33 6.73 1.40
C THR A 103 18.55 7.69 2.31
N ALA A 104 17.34 7.32 2.72
CA ALA A 104 16.55 8.14 3.63
C ALA A 104 17.25 8.26 5.00
N ILE A 105 17.75 7.16 5.56
CA ILE A 105 18.51 7.14 6.82
C ILE A 105 19.80 7.94 6.70
N THR A 106 20.52 7.83 5.60
CA THR A 106 21.74 8.62 5.35
C THR A 106 21.45 10.12 5.28
N LYS A 107 20.35 10.52 4.65
CA LYS A 107 19.91 11.94 4.63
C LYS A 107 19.55 12.49 6.01
N LEU A 108 19.17 11.62 6.95
CA LEU A 108 18.97 11.99 8.36
C LEU A 108 20.28 12.13 9.15
N GLY A 109 21.43 11.95 8.49
CA GLY A 109 22.76 12.15 9.09
C GLY A 109 23.43 10.88 9.62
N TYR A 110 22.83 9.70 9.43
CA TYR A 110 23.43 8.43 9.84
C TYR A 110 24.34 7.88 8.73
N ASP A 111 25.55 7.52 9.09
CA ASP A 111 26.55 6.99 8.16
C ASP A 111 26.81 5.51 8.47
N ARG A 112 26.40 4.62 7.57
CA ARG A 112 26.58 3.16 7.72
C ARG A 112 28.05 2.74 7.86
N LYS A 113 29.01 3.56 7.39
CA LYS A 113 30.44 3.30 7.51
C LYS A 113 31.01 3.62 8.89
N LYS A 114 30.27 4.40 9.71
CA LYS A 114 30.71 4.87 11.04
C LYS A 114 29.97 4.19 12.19
N MET A 115 29.09 3.24 11.91
CA MET A 115 28.31 2.57 12.93
C MET A 115 28.25 1.05 12.69
N PRO A 116 27.96 0.24 13.73
CA PRO A 116 27.76 -1.19 13.58
C PRO A 116 26.61 -1.51 12.63
N LEU A 117 26.80 -2.51 11.76
CA LEU A 117 25.80 -2.89 10.76
C LEU A 117 24.44 -3.25 11.38
N ALA A 118 24.44 -3.93 12.53
CA ALA A 118 23.21 -4.29 13.22
C ALA A 118 22.41 -3.05 13.67
N GLU A 119 23.10 -2.03 14.15
CA GLU A 119 22.49 -0.75 14.56
C GLU A 119 21.91 0.00 13.35
N PHE A 120 22.66 0.09 12.25
CA PHE A 120 22.17 0.70 11.02
C PHE A 120 20.94 -0.03 10.47
N ARG A 121 20.93 -1.37 10.51
CA ARG A 121 19.76 -2.16 10.09
C ARG A 121 18.55 -1.93 10.98
N ALA A 122 18.75 -1.78 12.29
CA ALA A 122 17.66 -1.44 13.21
C ALA A 122 17.05 -0.08 12.88
N LEU A 123 17.88 0.94 12.61
CA LEU A 123 17.39 2.27 12.18
C LEU A 123 16.59 2.19 10.87
N CYS A 124 17.07 1.41 9.89
CA CYS A 124 16.34 1.18 8.64
C CYS A 124 14.98 0.51 8.90
N TYR A 125 14.93 -0.49 9.78
CA TYR A 125 13.70 -1.18 10.16
C TYR A 125 12.69 -0.21 10.78
N ASP A 126 13.09 0.55 11.79
CA ASP A 126 12.22 1.47 12.51
C ASP A 126 11.70 2.58 11.58
N TYR A 127 12.57 3.09 10.72
CA TYR A 127 12.17 4.07 9.71
C TYR A 127 11.13 3.49 8.75
N ALA A 128 11.39 2.31 8.17
CA ALA A 128 10.50 1.67 7.22
C ALA A 128 9.13 1.40 7.85
N MET A 129 9.07 0.85 9.07
CA MET A 129 7.82 0.58 9.76
C MET A 129 7.03 1.85 10.06
N LYS A 130 7.70 2.94 10.40
CA LYS A 130 7.05 4.25 10.55
C LYS A 130 6.45 4.75 9.24
N GLN A 131 7.16 4.57 8.12
CA GLN A 131 6.63 4.97 6.82
C GLN A 131 5.49 4.07 6.34
N VAL A 132 5.52 2.77 6.64
CA VAL A 132 4.40 1.85 6.41
C VAL A 132 3.13 2.37 7.08
N GLU A 133 3.21 2.73 8.37
CA GLU A 133 2.05 3.25 9.10
C GLU A 133 1.56 4.59 8.53
N ASN A 134 2.49 5.49 8.20
CA ASN A 134 2.17 6.77 7.58
C ASN A 134 1.44 6.59 6.22
N GLN A 135 1.97 5.75 5.35
CA GLN A 135 1.37 5.46 4.04
C GLN A 135 0.04 4.70 4.17
N LYS A 136 -0.08 3.76 5.12
CA LYS A 136 -1.33 3.07 5.45
C LYS A 136 -2.45 4.08 5.74
N ASN A 137 -2.18 5.04 6.63
CA ASN A 137 -3.14 6.09 6.97
C ASN A 137 -3.49 6.95 5.74
N GLY A 138 -2.51 7.24 4.89
CA GLY A 138 -2.74 7.93 3.62
C GLY A 138 -3.68 7.15 2.69
N PHE A 139 -3.45 5.85 2.49
CA PHE A 139 -4.31 5.00 1.63
C PHE A 139 -5.72 4.82 2.20
N LEU A 140 -5.84 4.65 3.51
CA LEU A 140 -7.14 4.61 4.17
C LEU A 140 -7.91 5.92 4.00
N SER A 141 -7.21 7.07 4.03
CA SER A 141 -7.83 8.38 3.79
C SER A 141 -8.37 8.55 2.37
N LEU A 142 -7.83 7.80 1.39
CA LEU A 142 -8.37 7.73 0.03
C LEU A 142 -9.62 6.84 -0.07
N GLY A 143 -10.00 6.15 1.01
CA GLY A 143 -11.14 5.23 1.04
C GLY A 143 -10.89 3.88 0.39
N CYS A 144 -9.64 3.50 0.16
CA CYS A 144 -9.28 2.19 -0.38
C CYS A 144 -9.63 1.08 0.62
N VAL A 145 -10.18 -0.03 0.12
CA VAL A 145 -10.49 -1.21 0.94
C VAL A 145 -9.43 -2.29 0.78
N GLY A 146 -9.20 -3.07 1.84
CA GLY A 146 -8.21 -4.14 1.86
C GLY A 146 -7.91 -4.60 3.27
N ASP A 147 -7.12 -5.66 3.39
CA ASP A 147 -6.59 -6.12 4.67
C ASP A 147 -5.36 -5.29 5.07
N TYR A 148 -5.63 -4.10 5.58
CA TYR A 148 -4.57 -3.20 6.07
C TYR A 148 -4.09 -3.57 7.48
N ASP A 149 -4.72 -4.53 8.15
CA ASP A 149 -4.32 -4.97 9.49
C ASP A 149 -3.29 -6.09 9.43
N ASP A 150 -3.32 -6.92 8.38
CA ASP A 150 -2.26 -7.90 8.11
C ASP A 150 -1.69 -7.76 6.68
N PRO A 151 -1.01 -6.66 6.38
CA PRO A 151 -0.37 -6.44 5.09
C PRO A 151 0.87 -7.34 4.93
N TYR A 152 1.25 -7.65 3.68
CA TYR A 152 2.57 -8.22 3.47
C TYR A 152 3.65 -7.13 3.48
N ILE A 153 4.74 -7.39 4.21
CA ILE A 153 5.86 -6.46 4.38
C ILE A 153 7.14 -7.25 4.10
N THR A 154 7.94 -6.80 3.15
CA THR A 154 9.08 -7.57 2.65
C THR A 154 10.18 -7.81 3.69
N LEU A 155 10.29 -6.96 4.72
CA LEU A 155 11.24 -7.13 5.83
C LEU A 155 10.75 -8.10 6.94
N LYS A 156 9.51 -8.62 6.85
CA LYS A 156 9.07 -9.66 7.78
C LYS A 156 9.90 -10.93 7.58
N LYS A 157 10.35 -11.55 8.66
CA LYS A 157 11.21 -12.77 8.63
C LYS A 157 10.59 -13.91 7.83
N GLU A 158 9.29 -14.07 7.92
CA GLU A 158 8.53 -15.09 7.19
C GLU A 158 8.57 -14.85 5.68
N PHE A 159 8.54 -13.58 5.27
CA PHE A 159 8.66 -13.20 3.87
C PHE A 159 10.07 -13.47 3.35
N GLU A 160 11.11 -13.03 4.06
CA GLU A 160 12.51 -13.32 3.74
C GLU A 160 12.78 -14.83 3.67
N ALA A 161 12.29 -15.59 4.64
CA ALA A 161 12.45 -17.05 4.67
C ALA A 161 11.80 -17.73 3.45
N SER A 162 10.65 -17.21 3.00
CA SER A 162 9.96 -17.71 1.81
C SER A 162 10.75 -17.41 0.53
N GLN A 163 11.32 -16.21 0.41
CA GLN A 163 12.20 -15.85 -0.71
C GLN A 163 13.44 -16.77 -0.76
N ILE A 164 14.13 -17.00 0.37
CA ILE A 164 15.30 -17.88 0.44
C ILE A 164 14.92 -19.32 0.04
N ARG A 165 13.76 -19.80 0.47
CA ARG A 165 13.28 -21.15 0.12
C ARG A 165 13.03 -21.29 -1.38
N ILE A 166 12.38 -20.28 -2.01
CA ILE A 166 12.13 -20.27 -3.45
C ILE A 166 13.46 -20.21 -4.22
N PHE A 167 14.37 -19.33 -3.82
CA PHE A 167 15.69 -19.22 -4.42
C PHE A 167 16.46 -20.56 -4.34
N GLY A 168 16.47 -21.21 -3.17
CA GLY A 168 17.08 -22.51 -2.98
C GLY A 168 16.47 -23.58 -3.89
N LYS A 169 15.14 -23.61 -4.02
CA LYS A 169 14.45 -24.53 -4.93
C LYS A 169 14.88 -24.30 -6.39
N MET A 170 14.91 -23.06 -6.84
CA MET A 170 15.35 -22.71 -8.20
C MET A 170 16.79 -23.13 -8.46
N ALA A 171 17.68 -23.01 -7.45
CA ALA A 171 19.06 -23.46 -7.56
C ALA A 171 19.13 -24.99 -7.68
N MET A 172 18.38 -25.74 -6.86
CA MET A 172 18.30 -27.19 -6.92
C MET A 172 17.71 -27.71 -8.24
N ASP A 173 16.77 -26.98 -8.82
CA ASP A 173 16.17 -27.30 -10.12
C ASP A 173 17.09 -26.90 -11.32
N GLY A 174 18.32 -26.38 -11.06
CA GLY A 174 19.26 -25.98 -12.10
C GLY A 174 18.92 -24.71 -12.86
N LEU A 175 17.98 -23.91 -12.35
CA LEU A 175 17.50 -22.69 -13.01
C LEU A 175 18.40 -21.46 -12.74
N ILE A 176 19.35 -21.57 -11.81
CA ILE A 176 20.24 -20.50 -11.38
C ILE A 176 21.68 -20.93 -11.54
N TYR A 177 22.50 -20.05 -12.08
CA TYR A 177 23.96 -20.22 -12.15
C TYR A 177 24.67 -18.92 -11.81
N LYS A 178 25.92 -19.00 -11.34
CA LYS A 178 26.79 -17.86 -11.12
C LYS A 178 27.48 -17.47 -12.42
N GLY A 179 27.31 -16.24 -12.88
CA GLY A 179 27.96 -15.72 -14.07
C GLY A 179 28.54 -14.33 -13.81
N LEU A 180 29.45 -13.92 -14.69
CA LEU A 180 30.00 -12.54 -14.72
C LEU A 180 29.37 -11.80 -15.88
N LYS A 181 28.90 -10.56 -15.62
CA LYS A 181 28.28 -9.69 -16.61
C LYS A 181 28.73 -8.25 -16.37
N PRO A 182 29.13 -7.49 -17.41
CA PRO A 182 29.36 -6.05 -17.25
C PRO A 182 28.08 -5.35 -16.80
N VAL A 183 28.21 -4.44 -15.86
CA VAL A 183 27.11 -3.64 -15.34
C VAL A 183 27.52 -2.17 -15.29
N TYR A 184 26.56 -1.25 -15.44
CA TYR A 184 26.79 0.14 -15.12
C TYR A 184 26.93 0.30 -13.61
N TRP A 185 28.00 0.95 -13.20
CA TRP A 185 28.33 1.17 -11.79
C TRP A 185 28.35 2.66 -11.45
N SER A 186 27.68 3.05 -10.39
CA SER A 186 27.71 4.41 -9.84
C SER A 186 28.73 4.49 -8.70
N PRO A 187 29.90 5.13 -8.89
CA PRO A 187 30.87 5.28 -7.81
C PRO A 187 30.35 6.12 -6.63
N SER A 188 29.47 7.07 -6.88
CA SER A 188 28.90 7.93 -5.83
C SER A 188 27.88 7.20 -4.96
N SER A 189 27.13 6.24 -5.53
CA SER A 189 26.14 5.43 -4.81
C SER A 189 26.70 4.08 -4.35
N GLU A 190 27.92 3.73 -4.80
CA GLU A 190 28.57 2.43 -4.57
C GLU A 190 27.62 1.25 -4.90
N SER A 191 26.91 1.36 -6.02
CA SER A 191 25.89 0.40 -6.46
C SER A 191 25.86 0.25 -7.98
N ALA A 192 25.41 -0.91 -8.46
CA ALA A 192 25.01 -1.09 -9.84
C ALA A 192 23.72 -0.32 -10.13
N LEU A 193 23.62 0.19 -11.37
CA LEU A 193 22.43 0.88 -11.86
C LEU A 193 21.45 -0.09 -12.55
#